data_b5ca1dff794773f08503edeb8ed43fed
#
_entry.id   b5ca1dff794773f08503edeb8ed43fed
#
_cell.length_a   1.000
_cell.length_b   1.000
_cell.length_c   1.000
_cell.angle_alpha   90.00
_cell.angle_beta   90.00
_cell.angle_gamma   90.00
#
_symmetry.space_group_name_H-M   'P 1'
#
loop_
_entity.id
_entity.type
_entity.pdbx_description
1 polymer ?
#
loop_
_entity_poly.entity_id
_entity_poly.type
_entity_poly.pdbx_seq_one_letter_code
_entity_poly.pdbx_strand_id
1 'polypeptide(L)'
;MNFISLKGNLVDAVKLMTNQNGNLTAFGKIGVYNGKDKEGNQRDSMFFDIVVSGRDAEILRDNTTKGTPIIVSGRLEEDKSVSQTNGQTYINKRIICSSATPCIKPVVQQAQPQYQQAPVQQVYTQPMQQAPVQQAPVQQYQAVAPQQGYTQPIQQPGSPW
;
A
#
# COMPACT_ATOMS: atom_id res chain seq x y z
N MET A 1 -21.38 -14.95 27.03
CA MET A 1 -20.32 -13.96 26.68
C MET A 1 -20.11 -14.04 25.19
N ASN A 2 -20.25 -12.92 24.45
CA ASN A 2 -20.05 -12.88 22.99
C ASN A 2 -18.75 -12.13 22.70
N PHE A 3 -17.65 -12.87 22.52
CA PHE A 3 -16.34 -12.32 22.22
C PHE A 3 -15.66 -13.17 21.17
N ILE A 4 -15.10 -12.53 20.16
CA ILE A 4 -14.34 -13.15 19.08
C ILE A 4 -13.03 -12.39 18.87
N SER A 5 -11.97 -13.13 18.54
CA SER A 5 -10.69 -12.55 18.10
C SER A 5 -10.23 -13.31 16.86
N LEU A 6 -9.96 -12.58 15.79
CA LEU A 6 -9.59 -13.13 14.49
C LEU A 6 -8.39 -12.39 13.91
N LYS A 7 -7.54 -13.15 13.23
CA LYS A 7 -6.51 -12.62 12.34
C LYS A 7 -6.92 -12.87 10.90
N GLY A 8 -6.91 -11.82 10.10
CA GLY A 8 -7.25 -11.91 8.68
C GLY A 8 -6.56 -10.81 7.88
N ASN A 9 -6.81 -10.80 6.58
CA ASN A 9 -6.31 -9.76 5.69
C ASN A 9 -7.47 -8.87 5.23
N LEU A 10 -7.24 -7.55 5.16
CA LEU A 10 -8.21 -6.63 4.58
C LEU A 10 -8.47 -6.98 3.11
N VAL A 11 -9.75 -7.13 2.78
CA VAL A 11 -10.18 -7.41 1.40
C VAL A 11 -10.00 -6.18 0.52
N ASP A 12 -10.30 -5.00 1.09
CA ASP A 12 -10.13 -3.70 0.46
C ASP A 12 -9.70 -2.65 1.50
N ALA A 13 -9.38 -1.44 1.06
CA ALA A 13 -9.16 -0.32 1.97
C ALA A 13 -10.41 -0.04 2.81
N VAL A 14 -10.23 0.35 4.06
CA VAL A 14 -11.35 0.68 4.95
C VAL A 14 -12.10 1.92 4.47
N LYS A 15 -13.43 1.88 4.55
CA LYS A 15 -14.29 3.04 4.28
C LYS A 15 -14.50 3.80 5.59
N LEU A 16 -14.35 5.11 5.54
CA LEU A 16 -14.44 5.95 6.72
C LEU A 16 -15.75 6.72 6.73
N MET A 17 -16.37 6.82 7.89
CA MET A 17 -17.51 7.67 8.16
C MET A 17 -17.31 8.41 9.48
N THR A 18 -17.62 9.69 9.49
CA THR A 18 -17.63 10.48 10.72
C THR A 18 -19.10 10.67 11.14
N ASN A 19 -19.41 10.32 12.38
CA ASN A 19 -20.76 10.52 12.91
C ASN A 19 -20.97 11.99 13.32
N GLN A 20 -22.22 12.35 13.67
CA GLN A 20 -22.59 13.71 14.07
C GLN A 20 -21.81 14.25 15.28
N ASN A 21 -21.26 13.35 16.10
CA ASN A 21 -20.47 13.69 17.27
C ASN A 21 -18.96 13.82 16.98
N GLY A 22 -18.56 13.78 15.70
CA GLY A 22 -17.17 13.87 15.29
C GLY A 22 -16.35 12.57 15.43
N ASN A 23 -16.95 11.48 15.89
CA ASN A 23 -16.24 10.22 16.06
C ASN A 23 -16.07 9.52 14.72
N LEU A 24 -14.82 9.14 14.41
CA LEU A 24 -14.47 8.38 13.22
C LEU A 24 -14.85 6.91 13.39
N THR A 25 -15.47 6.34 12.36
CA THR A 25 -15.77 4.91 12.27
C THR A 25 -15.25 4.38 10.93
N ALA A 26 -14.50 3.30 10.97
CA ALA A 26 -14.00 2.58 9.82
C ALA A 26 -14.84 1.33 9.58
N PHE A 27 -15.27 1.13 8.36
CA PHE A 27 -15.96 -0.06 7.88
C PHE A 27 -15.05 -0.80 6.91
N GLY A 28 -14.89 -2.08 7.10
CA GLY A 28 -14.05 -2.92 6.25
C GLY A 28 -14.55 -4.34 6.19
N LYS A 29 -13.84 -5.15 5.41
CA LYS A 29 -14.05 -6.60 5.32
C LYS A 29 -12.73 -7.31 5.45
N ILE A 30 -12.69 -8.35 6.27
CA ILE A 30 -11.51 -9.21 6.43
C ILE A 30 -11.77 -10.59 5.86
N GLY A 31 -10.77 -11.15 5.17
CA GLY A 31 -10.70 -12.55 4.79
C GLY A 31 -9.88 -13.33 5.81
N VAL A 32 -10.46 -14.33 6.40
CA VAL A 32 -9.85 -15.19 7.43
C VAL A 32 -9.56 -16.55 6.83
N TYR A 33 -8.34 -17.03 7.00
CA TYR A 33 -7.96 -18.36 6.55
C TYR A 33 -8.73 -19.45 7.33
N ASN A 34 -9.38 -20.35 6.60
CA ASN A 34 -10.27 -21.39 7.15
C ASN A 34 -9.63 -22.78 7.24
N GLY A 35 -8.28 -22.84 7.14
CA GLY A 35 -7.58 -24.12 7.22
C GLY A 35 -7.62 -24.94 5.95
N LYS A 36 -7.31 -26.23 6.10
CA LYS A 36 -7.35 -27.23 5.03
C LYS A 36 -8.41 -28.29 5.35
N ASP A 37 -8.91 -28.95 4.32
CA ASP A 37 -9.77 -30.14 4.46
C ASP A 37 -8.95 -31.39 4.83
N LYS A 38 -9.64 -32.55 4.95
CA LYS A 38 -8.99 -33.81 5.27
C LYS A 38 -8.06 -34.33 4.15
N GLU A 39 -8.26 -33.86 2.94
CA GLU A 39 -7.48 -34.22 1.76
C GLU A 39 -6.29 -33.25 1.54
N GLY A 40 -6.15 -32.23 2.39
CA GLY A 40 -5.06 -31.25 2.34
C GLY A 40 -5.32 -30.04 1.43
N ASN A 41 -6.50 -29.93 0.80
CA ASN A 41 -6.87 -28.79 -0.02
C ASN A 41 -7.24 -27.59 0.87
N GLN A 42 -6.92 -26.39 0.41
CA GLN A 42 -7.29 -25.17 1.12
C GLN A 42 -8.80 -24.96 1.05
N ARG A 43 -9.44 -24.77 2.22
CA ARG A 43 -10.84 -24.37 2.29
C ARG A 43 -11.03 -22.92 1.87
N ASP A 44 -12.23 -22.58 1.42
CA ASP A 44 -12.60 -21.21 1.12
C ASP A 44 -12.42 -20.32 2.35
N SER A 45 -11.88 -19.13 2.12
CA SER A 45 -11.72 -18.14 3.18
C SER A 45 -13.08 -17.70 3.72
N MET A 46 -13.15 -17.50 5.03
CA MET A 46 -14.33 -16.89 5.65
C MET A 46 -14.19 -15.36 5.59
N PHE A 47 -15.30 -14.69 5.30
CA PHE A 47 -15.33 -13.24 5.24
C PHE A 47 -16.21 -12.66 6.33
N PHE A 48 -15.71 -11.61 7.00
CA PHE A 48 -16.42 -10.89 8.04
C PHE A 48 -16.37 -9.39 7.78
N ASP A 49 -17.51 -8.73 7.90
CA ASP A 49 -17.55 -7.28 7.94
C ASP A 49 -17.06 -6.81 9.32
N ILE A 50 -16.26 -5.75 9.35
CA ILE A 50 -15.73 -5.16 10.58
C ILE A 50 -16.19 -3.72 10.71
N VAL A 51 -16.49 -3.33 11.93
CA VAL A 51 -16.80 -1.95 12.31
C VAL A 51 -15.86 -1.56 13.45
N VAL A 52 -15.04 -0.56 13.18
CA VAL A 52 -13.99 -0.11 14.11
C VAL A 52 -14.21 1.37 14.38
N SER A 53 -14.24 1.80 15.63
CA SER A 53 -14.51 3.19 15.98
C SER A 53 -13.36 3.83 16.78
N GLY A 54 -13.29 5.16 16.74
CA GLY A 54 -12.35 5.95 17.52
C GLY A 54 -10.90 5.81 17.03
N ARG A 55 -9.96 5.76 17.97
CA ARG A 55 -8.51 5.73 17.68
C ARG A 55 -8.09 4.59 16.78
N ASP A 56 -8.67 3.40 16.95
CA ASP A 56 -8.33 2.23 16.12
C ASP A 56 -8.77 2.45 14.67
N ALA A 57 -9.87 3.18 14.42
CA ALA A 57 -10.28 3.58 13.07
C ALA A 57 -9.27 4.52 12.41
N GLU A 58 -8.68 5.44 13.16
CA GLU A 58 -7.60 6.33 12.69
C GLU A 58 -6.34 5.53 12.35
N ILE A 59 -5.96 4.60 13.23
CA ILE A 59 -4.81 3.71 13.00
C ILE A 59 -5.01 2.89 11.72
N LEU A 60 -6.20 2.34 11.49
CA LEU A 60 -6.49 1.59 10.27
C LEU A 60 -6.43 2.48 9.04
N ARG A 61 -6.98 3.70 9.10
CA ARG A 61 -6.91 4.68 8.01
C ARG A 61 -5.47 4.94 7.57
N ASP A 62 -4.60 5.22 8.53
CA ASP A 62 -3.25 5.72 8.25
C ASP A 62 -2.24 4.62 7.92
N ASN A 63 -2.52 3.40 8.39
CA ASN A 63 -1.53 2.32 8.34
C ASN A 63 -1.99 1.08 7.57
N THR A 64 -3.15 1.12 6.91
CA THR A 64 -3.63 -0.07 6.19
C THR A 64 -4.07 0.21 4.77
N THR A 65 -3.90 -0.82 3.95
CA THR A 65 -4.36 -0.89 2.57
C THR A 65 -4.97 -2.26 2.31
N LYS A 66 -5.48 -2.49 1.10
CA LYS A 66 -5.90 -3.82 0.66
C LYS A 66 -4.79 -4.86 0.91
N GLY A 67 -5.16 -5.99 1.48
CA GLY A 67 -4.25 -7.10 1.79
C GLY A 67 -3.48 -6.95 3.10
N THR A 68 -3.56 -5.81 3.80
CA THR A 68 -2.89 -5.64 5.10
C THR A 68 -3.42 -6.66 6.10
N PRO A 69 -2.55 -7.46 6.74
CA PRO A 69 -2.96 -8.36 7.82
C PRO A 69 -3.30 -7.56 9.07
N ILE A 70 -4.46 -7.89 9.68
CA ILE A 70 -4.93 -7.26 10.91
C ILE A 70 -5.42 -8.30 11.90
N ILE A 71 -5.36 -7.95 13.19
CA ILE A 71 -6.00 -8.68 14.27
C ILE A 71 -7.16 -7.82 14.75
N VAL A 72 -8.35 -8.40 14.77
CA VAL A 72 -9.56 -7.76 15.29
C VAL A 72 -10.09 -8.54 16.46
N SER A 73 -10.56 -7.83 17.49
CA SER A 73 -11.23 -8.41 18.65
C SER A 73 -12.49 -7.61 18.95
N GLY A 74 -13.55 -8.31 19.32
CA GLY A 74 -14.83 -7.65 19.57
C GLY A 74 -15.96 -8.64 19.75
N ARG A 75 -17.20 -8.18 19.50
CA ARG A 75 -18.40 -9.00 19.51
C ARG A 75 -18.86 -9.31 18.08
N LEU A 76 -19.33 -10.52 17.89
CA LEU A 76 -19.95 -10.95 16.64
C LEU A 76 -21.43 -10.58 16.65
N GLU A 77 -21.90 -9.91 15.62
CA GLU A 77 -23.30 -9.61 15.37
C GLU A 77 -23.74 -10.21 14.03
N GLU A 78 -25.00 -10.63 13.98
CA GLU A 78 -25.64 -11.01 12.72
C GLU A 78 -26.63 -9.90 12.31
N ASP A 79 -26.50 -9.43 11.09
CA ASP A 79 -27.40 -8.50 10.47
C ASP A 79 -28.19 -9.21 9.37
N LYS A 80 -29.51 -9.19 9.47
CA LYS A 80 -30.40 -9.80 8.49
C LYS A 80 -30.93 -8.74 7.54
N SER A 81 -30.62 -8.87 6.26
CA SER A 81 -31.16 -8.02 5.22
C SER A 81 -32.01 -8.84 4.24
N VAL A 82 -33.15 -8.31 3.85
CA VAL A 82 -34.01 -8.91 2.82
C VAL A 82 -33.80 -8.16 1.53
N SER A 83 -33.41 -8.87 0.48
CA SER A 83 -33.28 -8.26 -0.86
C SER A 83 -34.66 -7.86 -1.38
N GLN A 84 -34.79 -6.61 -1.76
CA GLN A 84 -36.01 -6.09 -2.37
C GLN A 84 -36.25 -6.65 -3.78
N THR A 85 -35.20 -7.17 -4.43
CA THR A 85 -35.28 -7.66 -5.81
C THR A 85 -35.79 -9.08 -5.91
N ASN A 86 -35.42 -9.97 -4.98
CA ASN A 86 -35.73 -11.40 -5.04
C ASN A 86 -36.35 -11.97 -3.76
N GLY A 87 -36.58 -11.13 -2.74
CA GLY A 87 -37.14 -11.55 -1.44
C GLY A 87 -36.24 -12.45 -0.61
N GLN A 88 -35.01 -12.72 -1.04
CA GLN A 88 -34.08 -13.58 -0.29
C GLN A 88 -33.55 -12.85 0.95
N THR A 89 -33.48 -13.61 2.06
CA THR A 89 -32.84 -13.13 3.29
C THR A 89 -31.35 -13.42 3.26
N TYR A 90 -30.54 -12.38 3.41
CA TYR A 90 -29.10 -12.47 3.56
C TYR A 90 -28.74 -12.29 5.03
N ILE A 91 -27.89 -13.16 5.54
CA ILE A 91 -27.34 -13.06 6.89
C ILE A 91 -25.88 -12.60 6.75
N ASN A 92 -25.63 -11.36 7.14
CA ASN A 92 -24.30 -10.78 7.15
C ASN A 92 -23.71 -10.90 8.55
N LYS A 93 -22.51 -11.44 8.66
CA LYS A 93 -21.80 -11.53 9.94
C LYS A 93 -20.88 -10.33 10.07
N ARG A 94 -21.06 -9.56 11.13
CA ARG A 94 -20.32 -8.33 11.42
C ARG A 94 -19.61 -8.43 12.76
N ILE A 95 -18.40 -7.94 12.84
CA ILE A 95 -17.64 -7.83 14.10
C ILE A 95 -17.63 -6.36 14.49
N ILE A 96 -18.25 -6.04 15.63
CA ILE A 96 -18.11 -4.73 16.26
C ILE A 96 -16.85 -4.78 17.10
N CYS A 97 -15.79 -4.14 16.59
CA CYS A 97 -14.47 -4.25 17.17
C CYS A 97 -14.33 -3.40 18.42
N SER A 98 -13.84 -3.98 19.48
CA SER A 98 -13.30 -3.28 20.66
C SER A 98 -11.81 -2.97 20.48
N SER A 99 -11.13 -3.70 19.59
CA SER A 99 -9.75 -3.44 19.19
C SER A 99 -9.51 -3.93 17.77
N ALA A 100 -8.69 -3.17 17.01
CA ALA A 100 -8.26 -3.54 15.68
C ALA A 100 -6.81 -3.08 15.45
N THR A 101 -5.89 -4.03 15.33
CA THR A 101 -4.45 -3.75 15.24
C THR A 101 -3.89 -4.27 13.92
N PRO A 102 -3.31 -3.41 13.07
CA PRO A 102 -2.61 -3.85 11.88
C PRO A 102 -1.31 -4.57 12.24
N CYS A 103 -1.08 -5.73 11.62
CA CYS A 103 0.18 -6.47 11.75
C CYS A 103 1.20 -5.92 10.75
N ILE A 104 1.69 -4.71 11.01
CA ILE A 104 2.71 -4.08 10.20
C ILE A 104 4.05 -4.72 10.58
N LYS A 105 4.77 -5.28 9.61
CA LYS A 105 6.16 -5.65 9.83
C LYS A 105 6.91 -4.34 10.11
N PRO A 106 7.72 -4.23 11.19
CA PRO A 106 8.56 -3.07 11.36
C PRO A 106 9.39 -2.94 10.08
N VAL A 107 9.29 -1.78 9.43
CA VAL A 107 10.22 -1.41 8.37
C VAL A 107 11.56 -1.31 9.08
N VAL A 108 12.38 -2.35 8.98
CA VAL A 108 13.79 -2.25 9.33
C VAL A 108 14.32 -1.21 8.34
N GLN A 109 14.45 0.02 8.79
CA GLN A 109 15.23 1.01 8.07
C GLN A 109 16.60 0.37 7.94
N GLN A 110 16.88 -0.16 6.74
CA GLN A 110 18.23 -0.52 6.37
C GLN A 110 19.00 0.78 6.60
N ALA A 111 19.83 0.78 7.64
CA ALA A 111 20.79 1.84 7.87
C ALA A 111 21.50 2.01 6.53
N GLN A 112 21.29 3.17 5.89
CA GLN A 112 22.05 3.52 4.69
C GLN A 112 23.51 3.29 5.06
N PRO A 113 24.28 2.53 4.26
CA PRO A 113 25.68 2.40 4.52
C PRO A 113 26.26 3.81 4.57
N GLN A 114 26.63 4.21 5.77
CA GLN A 114 27.33 5.44 6.02
C GLN A 114 28.66 5.29 5.31
N TYR A 115 28.76 5.84 4.10
CA TYR A 115 30.04 5.95 3.43
C TYR A 115 30.96 6.72 4.36
N GLN A 116 31.81 6.01 5.09
CA GLN A 116 32.93 6.60 5.79
C GLN A 116 33.75 7.33 4.72
N GLN A 117 33.72 8.64 4.77
CA GLN A 117 34.63 9.47 3.99
C GLN A 117 36.02 9.00 4.36
N ALA A 118 36.71 8.41 3.38
CA ALA A 118 38.10 8.06 3.53
C ALA A 118 38.87 9.34 3.94
N PRO A 119 39.82 9.25 4.90
CA PRO A 119 40.59 10.40 5.32
C PRO A 119 41.32 10.97 4.10
N VAL A 120 41.07 12.22 3.80
CA VAL A 120 41.79 12.97 2.76
C VAL A 120 43.27 13.02 3.18
N GLN A 121 44.08 12.21 2.52
CA GLN A 121 45.54 12.33 2.65
C GLN A 121 45.94 13.70 2.13
N GLN A 122 46.49 14.52 3.03
CA GLN A 122 47.11 15.79 2.64
C GLN A 122 48.33 15.47 1.75
N VAL A 123 48.16 15.66 0.48
CA VAL A 123 49.26 15.63 -0.46
C VAL A 123 50.09 16.88 -0.24
N TYR A 124 51.29 16.72 0.33
CA TYR A 124 52.31 17.75 0.40
C TYR A 124 52.67 18.18 -1.03
N THR A 125 52.26 19.37 -1.42
CA THR A 125 52.67 20.00 -2.71
C THR A 125 54.13 20.39 -2.63
N GLN A 126 54.98 19.59 -3.30
CA GLN A 126 56.32 20.07 -3.66
C GLN A 126 56.17 21.06 -4.84
N PRO A 127 56.92 22.19 -4.85
CA PRO A 127 56.90 23.11 -5.96
C PRO A 127 57.61 22.54 -7.19
N MET A 128 56.83 22.20 -8.22
CA MET A 128 57.36 21.81 -9.51
C MET A 128 57.68 23.05 -10.36
N GLN A 129 58.90 23.03 -10.88
CA GLN A 129 59.43 23.98 -11.86
C GLN A 129 58.58 23.99 -13.14
N GLN A 130 58.33 25.19 -13.67
CA GLN A 130 57.58 25.42 -14.90
C GLN A 130 58.34 24.83 -16.12
N ALA A 131 57.67 23.91 -16.86
CA ALA A 131 58.05 23.53 -18.20
C ALA A 131 57.15 24.26 -19.22
N PRO A 132 57.64 24.63 -20.43
CA PRO A 132 56.91 25.45 -21.36
C PRO A 132 55.77 24.73 -22.04
N VAL A 133 54.61 25.43 -22.13
CA VAL A 133 53.38 24.98 -22.74
C VAL A 133 53.54 24.93 -24.27
N GLN A 134 53.44 23.73 -24.84
CA GLN A 134 53.18 23.56 -26.28
C GLN A 134 51.68 23.60 -26.50
N GLN A 135 51.18 24.53 -27.31
CA GLN A 135 49.80 24.68 -27.75
C GLN A 135 49.44 23.55 -28.72
N ALA A 136 48.43 22.74 -28.36
CA ALA A 136 47.80 21.80 -29.29
C ALA A 136 46.55 22.46 -29.96
N PRO A 137 46.26 22.14 -31.23
CA PRO A 137 45.23 22.82 -32.00
C PRO A 137 43.81 22.44 -31.55
N VAL A 138 42.95 23.44 -31.50
CA VAL A 138 41.52 23.36 -31.19
C VAL A 138 40.79 22.65 -32.34
N GLN A 139 40.20 21.48 -32.08
CA GLN A 139 39.22 20.87 -32.99
C GLN A 139 37.83 21.47 -32.75
N GLN A 140 37.30 22.09 -33.80
CA GLN A 140 35.92 22.59 -33.88
C GLN A 140 34.95 21.40 -33.89
N TYR A 141 34.09 21.30 -32.88
CA TYR A 141 32.92 20.42 -32.92
C TYR A 141 31.80 21.09 -33.72
N GLN A 142 31.41 20.47 -34.84
CA GLN A 142 30.23 20.86 -35.61
C GLN A 142 28.97 20.44 -34.83
N ALA A 143 28.06 21.40 -34.66
CA ALA A 143 26.75 21.17 -34.07
C ALA A 143 25.89 20.35 -35.03
N VAL A 144 25.35 19.21 -34.51
CA VAL A 144 24.36 18.38 -35.20
C VAL A 144 22.97 18.97 -34.93
N ALA A 145 22.25 19.29 -36.01
CA ALA A 145 20.88 19.79 -35.94
C ALA A 145 19.88 18.73 -35.45
N PRO A 146 18.82 19.11 -34.72
CA PRO A 146 17.81 18.15 -34.26
C PRO A 146 16.90 17.72 -35.41
N GLN A 147 16.73 16.39 -35.56
CA GLN A 147 15.75 15.79 -36.48
C GLN A 147 14.34 16.03 -35.98
N GLN A 148 13.49 16.56 -36.83
CA GLN A 148 12.06 16.71 -36.63
C GLN A 148 11.38 15.31 -36.70
N GLY A 149 10.74 14.92 -35.58
CA GLY A 149 9.91 13.72 -35.50
C GLY A 149 8.58 13.93 -36.23
N TYR A 150 8.25 13.02 -37.14
CA TYR A 150 6.95 12.95 -37.81
C TYR A 150 5.89 12.49 -36.84
N THR A 151 4.86 13.29 -36.61
CA THR A 151 3.61 12.92 -35.97
C THR A 151 2.70 12.21 -36.99
N GLN A 152 2.38 10.93 -36.72
CA GLN A 152 1.34 10.21 -37.46
C GLN A 152 -0.04 10.58 -36.93
N PRO A 153 -1.06 10.77 -37.80
CA PRO A 153 -2.42 11.05 -37.36
C PRO A 153 -3.11 9.76 -36.87
N ILE A 154 -3.74 9.85 -35.68
CA ILE A 154 -4.55 8.79 -35.10
C ILE A 154 -5.86 8.67 -35.87
N GLN A 155 -6.12 7.51 -36.48
CA GLN A 155 -7.41 7.16 -37.06
C GLN A 155 -8.41 6.83 -35.93
N GLN A 156 -9.54 7.52 -35.92
CA GLN A 156 -10.70 7.17 -35.08
C GLN A 156 -11.37 5.92 -35.60
N PRO A 157 -11.71 4.92 -34.77
CA PRO A 157 -12.60 3.84 -35.18
C PRO A 157 -14.05 4.33 -35.16
N GLY A 158 -14.71 4.14 -36.30
CA GLY A 158 -16.11 4.47 -36.50
C GLY A 158 -17.04 3.67 -35.58
N SER A 159 -18.10 4.32 -35.13
CA SER A 159 -19.25 3.71 -34.46
C SER A 159 -20.06 2.89 -35.47
N PRO A 160 -20.48 1.67 -35.11
CA PRO A 160 -21.65 1.06 -35.74
C PRO A 160 -22.90 1.29 -34.87
N TRP A 161 -23.90 1.65 -35.50
CA TRP A 161 -25.35 1.70 -35.30
C TRP A 161 -25.93 1.12 -34.00
#